data_726c54d016676f758d67fbbed03a968a
#
_entry.id   726c54d016676f758d67fbbed03a968a
#
_cell.length_a   1.000
_cell.length_b   1.000
_cell.length_c   1.000
_cell.angle_alpha   90.00
_cell.angle_beta   90.00
_cell.angle_gamma   90.00
#
_symmetry.space_group_name_H-M   'P 1'
#
loop_
_entity.id
_entity.type
_entity.pdbx_description
1 polymer ?
#
loop_
_entity_poly.entity_id
_entity_poly.type
_entity_poly.pdbx_seq_one_letter_code
_entity_poly.pdbx_strand_id
1 'polypeptide(L)'
;MLPALQSVKSLVVRCPNWVGDIVMATPVFECLRANFPQAVITACIRPYARGILEDSPWFDHIVDCRDKDLKGLRQLRTDLAPLKPDMGLLLTNTTHSFLSFKFAGVPHVYGYRRNLRRFFMAGGPEPQREGNKFRPLPMQEYYLELCRYLDLEVSARPRSRLYLSAPNEAAGLARLREWGVADDDMVVGLNPGASFGSSKCWPPEYFARLAELLQSALNCRILLLVGPGEEGIAERIVAASTARIINTAHQRVDLAQLKPLIKRCNLLITNDTGPRHYAVAFDVPHIVLMGPTNARYTASNLEHTTVLQRDLPCVPCHKKTCPLGHHACMREITPESVMEQVLRTFAGRPAPTNLPVQTNPPAAT
;
A
#
# COMPACT_ATOMS: atom_id res chain seq x y z
N MET A 1 -19.31 16.93 15.11
CA MET A 1 -19.60 17.15 13.65
C MET A 1 -20.01 18.60 13.43
N LEU A 2 -19.43 19.26 12.44
CA LEU A 2 -19.82 20.62 12.08
C LEU A 2 -21.32 20.69 11.72
N PRO A 3 -22.08 21.72 12.14
CA PRO A 3 -23.53 21.78 11.90
C PRO A 3 -23.91 21.60 10.42
N ALA A 4 -23.12 22.16 9.50
CA ALA A 4 -23.35 22.03 8.06
C ALA A 4 -23.24 20.58 7.53
N LEU A 5 -22.70 19.64 8.30
CA LEU A 5 -22.53 18.25 7.90
C LEU A 5 -23.64 17.33 8.41
N GLN A 6 -24.51 17.79 9.32
CA GLN A 6 -25.58 16.97 9.89
C GLN A 6 -26.65 16.56 8.86
N SER A 7 -26.78 17.32 7.78
CA SER A 7 -27.75 17.09 6.72
C SER A 7 -27.18 16.40 5.47
N VAL A 8 -25.91 15.99 5.50
CA VAL A 8 -25.25 15.34 4.36
C VAL A 8 -25.86 13.98 4.11
N LYS A 9 -26.44 13.81 2.90
CA LYS A 9 -27.04 12.55 2.42
C LYS A 9 -26.19 11.86 1.35
N SER A 10 -25.34 12.61 0.66
CA SER A 10 -24.47 12.11 -0.40
C SER A 10 -23.11 12.79 -0.33
N LEU A 11 -22.05 12.00 -0.21
CA LEU A 11 -20.70 12.52 -0.22
C LEU A 11 -19.82 11.77 -1.21
N VAL A 12 -18.89 12.47 -1.85
CA VAL A 12 -17.90 11.89 -2.75
C VAL A 12 -16.48 12.11 -2.24
N VAL A 13 -15.68 11.04 -2.19
CA VAL A 13 -14.29 11.07 -1.73
C VAL A 13 -13.35 10.94 -2.91
N ARG A 14 -12.52 11.97 -3.17
CA ARG A 14 -11.40 11.86 -4.11
C ARG A 14 -10.25 11.12 -3.43
N CYS A 15 -10.16 9.83 -3.71
CA CYS A 15 -9.12 8.97 -3.15
C CYS A 15 -7.71 9.41 -3.59
N PRO A 16 -6.66 9.07 -2.82
CA PRO A 16 -5.27 9.26 -3.24
C PRO A 16 -4.97 8.56 -4.57
N ASN A 17 -3.84 8.94 -5.20
CA ASN A 17 -3.45 8.32 -6.46
C ASN A 17 -2.52 7.11 -6.28
N TRP A 18 -1.73 7.04 -5.22
CA TRP A 18 -0.78 5.97 -5.00
C TRP A 18 -1.41 4.82 -4.19
N VAL A 19 -1.06 3.58 -4.55
CA VAL A 19 -1.58 2.36 -3.88
C VAL A 19 -1.40 2.42 -2.37
N GLY A 20 -0.18 2.72 -1.90
CA GLY A 20 0.09 2.82 -0.46
C GLY A 20 -0.71 3.91 0.24
N ASP A 21 -0.86 5.08 -0.41
CA ASP A 21 -1.64 6.20 0.13
C ASP A 21 -3.13 5.83 0.24
N ILE A 22 -3.68 5.08 -0.71
CA ILE A 22 -5.07 4.61 -0.65
C ILE A 22 -5.26 3.70 0.56
N VAL A 23 -4.34 2.75 0.78
CA VAL A 23 -4.44 1.85 1.93
C VAL A 23 -4.26 2.61 3.25
N MET A 24 -3.30 3.55 3.34
CA MET A 24 -3.14 4.41 4.52
C MET A 24 -4.31 5.36 4.76
N ALA A 25 -5.15 5.63 3.75
CA ALA A 25 -6.36 6.44 3.88
C ALA A 25 -7.59 5.62 4.30
N THR A 26 -7.53 4.30 4.38
CA THR A 26 -8.69 3.47 4.73
C THR A 26 -9.32 3.80 6.10
N PRO A 27 -8.58 4.24 7.14
CA PRO A 27 -9.20 4.71 8.38
C PRO A 27 -10.09 5.95 8.20
N VAL A 28 -9.84 6.77 7.17
CA VAL A 28 -10.74 7.89 6.81
C VAL A 28 -12.04 7.34 6.26
N PHE A 29 -12.00 6.31 5.40
CA PHE A 29 -13.20 5.71 4.82
C PHE A 29 -14.07 5.06 5.89
N GLU A 30 -13.45 4.36 6.83
CA GLU A 30 -14.11 3.80 8.02
C GLU A 30 -14.75 4.91 8.86
N CYS A 31 -14.01 5.98 9.15
CA CYS A 31 -14.49 7.16 9.89
C CYS A 31 -15.70 7.81 9.19
N LEU A 32 -15.63 8.00 7.87
CA LEU A 32 -16.75 8.57 7.11
C LEU A 32 -17.99 7.69 7.20
N ARG A 33 -17.88 6.38 7.01
CA ARG A 33 -19.02 5.45 7.09
C ARG A 33 -19.62 5.43 8.50
N ALA A 34 -18.78 5.44 9.53
CA ALA A 34 -19.25 5.45 10.93
C ALA A 34 -20.02 6.73 11.29
N ASN A 35 -19.56 7.90 10.80
CA ASN A 35 -20.20 9.19 11.08
C ASN A 35 -21.39 9.50 10.14
N PHE A 36 -21.44 8.88 8.97
CA PHE A 36 -22.51 9.04 7.96
C PHE A 36 -23.14 7.70 7.58
N PRO A 37 -23.74 6.96 8.54
CA PRO A 37 -24.18 5.59 8.31
C PRO A 37 -25.28 5.46 7.24
N GLN A 38 -26.09 6.52 7.05
CA GLN A 38 -27.21 6.56 6.11
C GLN A 38 -26.89 7.33 4.82
N ALA A 39 -25.72 7.96 4.73
CA ALA A 39 -25.37 8.71 3.53
C ALA A 39 -24.86 7.78 2.41
N VAL A 40 -25.15 8.15 1.17
CA VAL A 40 -24.52 7.54 0.00
C VAL A 40 -23.08 8.03 -0.08
N ILE A 41 -22.13 7.14 0.12
CA ILE A 41 -20.69 7.44 0.05
C ILE A 41 -20.09 6.88 -1.23
N THR A 42 -19.52 7.77 -2.05
CA THR A 42 -18.93 7.41 -3.34
C THR A 42 -17.42 7.57 -3.31
N ALA A 43 -16.69 6.52 -3.63
CA ALA A 43 -15.26 6.61 -3.91
C ALA A 43 -15.01 7.09 -5.35
N CYS A 44 -14.26 8.18 -5.52
CA CYS A 44 -13.75 8.62 -6.82
C CYS A 44 -12.27 8.29 -6.90
N ILE A 45 -11.91 7.22 -7.61
CA ILE A 45 -10.57 6.60 -7.60
C ILE A 45 -10.03 6.42 -9.02
N ARG A 46 -8.71 6.36 -9.17
CA ARG A 46 -8.09 6.00 -10.46
C ARG A 46 -8.49 4.58 -10.88
N PRO A 47 -8.81 4.34 -12.17
CA PRO A 47 -9.28 3.03 -12.64
C PRO A 47 -8.37 1.87 -12.24
N TYR A 48 -7.06 2.02 -12.36
CA TYR A 48 -6.08 0.98 -12.01
C TYR A 48 -6.12 0.57 -10.54
N ALA A 49 -6.58 1.47 -9.66
CA ALA A 49 -6.57 1.27 -8.21
C ALA A 49 -7.93 0.83 -7.64
N ARG A 50 -8.95 0.68 -8.50
CA ARG A 50 -10.32 0.32 -8.11
C ARG A 50 -10.35 -0.96 -7.26
N GLY A 51 -9.59 -1.99 -7.66
CA GLY A 51 -9.52 -3.28 -6.98
C GLY A 51 -9.04 -3.21 -5.52
N ILE A 52 -8.38 -2.11 -5.10
CA ILE A 52 -7.99 -1.91 -3.69
C ILE A 52 -9.23 -1.79 -2.80
N LEU A 53 -10.26 -1.05 -3.27
CA LEU A 53 -11.46 -0.73 -2.50
C LEU A 53 -12.63 -1.68 -2.77
N GLU A 54 -12.53 -2.57 -3.74
CA GLU A 54 -13.52 -3.64 -3.95
C GLU A 54 -13.64 -4.50 -2.70
N ASP A 55 -14.84 -4.99 -2.46
CA ASP A 55 -15.27 -5.75 -1.26
C ASP A 55 -15.33 -4.90 0.04
N SER A 56 -14.96 -3.61 0.01
CA SER A 56 -15.02 -2.78 1.23
C SER A 56 -16.46 -2.33 1.55
N PRO A 57 -16.84 -2.29 2.85
CA PRO A 57 -18.18 -1.89 3.27
C PRO A 57 -18.36 -0.37 3.35
N TRP A 58 -17.36 0.41 2.98
CA TRP A 58 -17.37 1.86 3.21
C TRP A 58 -18.12 2.66 2.15
N PHE A 59 -18.18 2.11 0.92
CA PHE A 59 -18.68 2.82 -0.25
C PHE A 59 -19.88 2.13 -0.86
N ASP A 60 -20.91 2.92 -1.21
CA ASP A 60 -22.06 2.46 -1.96
C ASP A 60 -21.75 2.44 -3.47
N HIS A 61 -20.86 3.36 -3.91
CA HIS A 61 -20.44 3.46 -5.30
C HIS A 61 -18.92 3.67 -5.41
N ILE A 62 -18.32 3.09 -6.45
CA ILE A 62 -16.94 3.35 -6.85
C ILE A 62 -16.96 3.88 -8.27
N VAL A 63 -16.53 5.14 -8.46
CA VAL A 63 -16.51 5.86 -9.74
C VAL A 63 -15.06 6.03 -10.20
N ASP A 64 -14.83 5.79 -11.48
CA ASP A 64 -13.52 5.97 -12.11
C ASP A 64 -13.18 7.45 -12.28
N CYS A 65 -12.10 7.88 -11.65
CA CYS A 65 -11.59 9.25 -11.79
C CYS A 65 -10.65 9.38 -12.98
N ARG A 66 -11.18 9.74 -14.15
CA ARG A 66 -10.44 9.97 -15.41
C ARG A 66 -10.34 11.46 -15.71
N ASP A 67 -9.84 12.26 -14.78
CA ASP A 67 -9.87 13.71 -14.83
C ASP A 67 -8.70 14.38 -15.58
N LYS A 68 -7.92 13.64 -16.39
CA LYS A 68 -6.74 14.17 -17.09
C LYS A 68 -7.05 14.97 -18.36
N ASP A 69 -8.21 14.73 -18.97
CA ASP A 69 -8.65 15.36 -20.21
C ASP A 69 -10.14 15.78 -20.13
N LEU A 70 -10.60 16.54 -21.10
CA LEU A 70 -11.98 17.03 -21.15
C LEU A 70 -13.01 15.91 -21.26
N LYS A 71 -12.69 14.81 -21.94
CA LYS A 71 -13.58 13.65 -22.05
C LYS A 71 -13.78 12.99 -20.69
N GLY A 72 -12.69 12.75 -19.98
CA GLY A 72 -12.76 12.18 -18.64
C GLY A 72 -13.43 13.09 -17.61
N LEU A 73 -13.24 14.43 -17.70
CA LEU A 73 -13.95 15.37 -16.86
C LEU A 73 -15.48 15.37 -17.13
N ARG A 74 -15.90 15.31 -18.40
CA ARG A 74 -17.32 15.17 -18.76
C ARG A 74 -17.90 13.86 -18.25
N GLN A 75 -17.15 12.75 -18.39
CA GLN A 75 -17.58 11.47 -17.86
C GLN A 75 -17.75 11.52 -16.35
N LEU A 76 -16.76 12.06 -15.61
CA LEU A 76 -16.85 12.23 -14.16
C LEU A 76 -18.10 13.02 -13.74
N ARG A 77 -18.42 14.09 -14.47
CA ARG A 77 -19.67 14.86 -14.24
C ARG A 77 -20.91 14.00 -14.48
N THR A 78 -20.94 13.24 -15.58
CA THR A 78 -22.06 12.33 -15.90
C THR A 78 -22.24 11.27 -14.83
N ASP A 79 -21.14 10.69 -14.32
CA ASP A 79 -21.18 9.63 -13.31
C ASP A 79 -21.62 10.15 -11.93
N LEU A 80 -21.23 11.37 -11.55
CA LEU A 80 -21.58 11.97 -10.25
C LEU A 80 -22.94 12.68 -10.24
N ALA A 81 -23.46 13.14 -11.37
CA ALA A 81 -24.70 13.90 -11.44
C ALA A 81 -25.93 13.16 -10.87
N PRO A 82 -26.15 11.85 -11.13
CA PRO A 82 -27.25 11.10 -10.53
C PRO A 82 -27.14 10.96 -9.01
N LEU A 83 -25.93 10.96 -8.46
CA LEU A 83 -25.64 10.76 -7.04
C LEU A 83 -25.87 12.04 -6.22
N LYS A 84 -26.03 13.21 -6.87
CA LYS A 84 -26.31 14.50 -6.26
C LYS A 84 -25.48 14.77 -5.01
N PRO A 85 -24.13 14.76 -5.09
CA PRO A 85 -23.30 14.89 -3.92
C PRO A 85 -23.51 16.23 -3.21
N ASP A 86 -23.78 16.20 -1.91
CA ASP A 86 -23.88 17.39 -1.05
C ASP A 86 -22.49 17.94 -0.74
N MET A 87 -21.49 17.04 -0.62
CA MET A 87 -20.12 17.44 -0.33
C MET A 87 -19.09 16.52 -0.99
N GLY A 88 -17.89 17.05 -1.17
CA GLY A 88 -16.71 16.32 -1.62
C GLY A 88 -15.55 16.43 -0.63
N LEU A 89 -14.85 15.33 -0.38
CA LEU A 89 -13.63 15.29 0.40
C LEU A 89 -12.43 14.94 -0.50
N LEU A 90 -11.42 15.82 -0.54
CA LEU A 90 -10.22 15.63 -1.33
C LEU A 90 -9.08 15.10 -0.48
N LEU A 91 -8.68 13.86 -0.69
CA LEU A 91 -7.45 13.29 -0.12
C LEU A 91 -6.21 13.59 -0.99
N THR A 92 -6.42 14.22 -2.15
CA THR A 92 -5.36 14.72 -3.03
C THR A 92 -5.08 16.20 -2.78
N ASN A 93 -3.86 16.67 -3.12
CA ASN A 93 -3.42 18.03 -2.81
C ASN A 93 -3.32 18.97 -4.03
N THR A 94 -3.81 18.57 -5.20
CA THR A 94 -3.69 19.36 -6.43
C THR A 94 -4.87 20.33 -6.62
N THR A 95 -4.61 21.49 -7.20
CA THR A 95 -5.67 22.41 -7.62
C THR A 95 -6.57 21.77 -8.68
N HIS A 96 -5.98 20.94 -9.54
CA HIS A 96 -6.70 20.19 -10.56
C HIS A 96 -7.83 19.31 -9.98
N SER A 97 -7.55 18.53 -8.92
CA SER A 97 -8.59 17.70 -8.30
C SER A 97 -9.75 18.49 -7.69
N PHE A 98 -9.47 19.70 -7.18
CA PHE A 98 -10.52 20.62 -6.74
C PHE A 98 -11.37 21.09 -7.92
N LEU A 99 -10.75 21.55 -9.00
CA LEU A 99 -11.45 22.03 -10.20
C LEU A 99 -12.27 20.90 -10.84
N SER A 100 -11.75 19.67 -10.87
CA SER A 100 -12.46 18.50 -11.38
C SER A 100 -13.76 18.25 -10.62
N PHE A 101 -13.75 18.36 -9.28
CA PHE A 101 -14.95 18.20 -8.46
C PHE A 101 -15.94 19.35 -8.64
N LYS A 102 -15.45 20.59 -8.72
CA LYS A 102 -16.32 21.74 -9.03
C LYS A 102 -16.99 21.63 -10.40
N PHE A 103 -16.23 21.20 -11.41
CA PHE A 103 -16.77 20.95 -12.75
C PHE A 103 -17.81 19.81 -12.75
N ALA A 104 -17.58 18.77 -11.93
CA ALA A 104 -18.51 17.66 -11.76
C ALA A 104 -19.77 18.02 -10.96
N GLY A 105 -19.90 19.27 -10.47
CA GLY A 105 -21.09 19.77 -9.78
C GLY A 105 -21.09 19.55 -8.26
N VAL A 106 -19.95 19.22 -7.64
CA VAL A 106 -19.85 19.06 -6.19
C VAL A 106 -19.87 20.44 -5.52
N PRO A 107 -20.89 20.78 -4.69
CA PRO A 107 -21.07 22.16 -4.20
C PRO A 107 -20.05 22.53 -3.11
N HIS A 108 -19.86 21.69 -2.10
CA HIS A 108 -19.00 21.94 -0.95
C HIS A 108 -17.81 21.00 -0.97
N VAL A 109 -16.61 21.53 -1.22
CA VAL A 109 -15.39 20.71 -1.36
C VAL A 109 -14.44 21.00 -0.19
N TYR A 110 -14.13 19.96 0.59
CA TYR A 110 -13.22 19.98 1.72
C TYR A 110 -11.91 19.28 1.38
N GLY A 111 -10.83 19.66 2.06
CA GLY A 111 -9.50 19.05 1.86
C GLY A 111 -8.43 19.98 2.42
N TYR A 112 -7.16 19.58 2.42
CA TYR A 112 -6.09 20.44 2.88
C TYR A 112 -6.02 21.77 2.14
N ARG A 113 -5.93 22.88 2.88
CA ARG A 113 -5.84 24.25 2.34
C ARG A 113 -4.44 24.51 1.80
N ARG A 114 -4.18 24.01 0.59
CA ARG A 114 -2.89 24.13 -0.10
C ARG A 114 -3.08 24.81 -1.46
N ASN A 115 -2.04 25.52 -1.91
CA ASN A 115 -2.02 26.18 -3.20
C ASN A 115 -3.18 27.19 -3.36
N LEU A 116 -3.49 27.58 -4.58
CA LEU A 116 -4.58 28.55 -4.87
C LEU A 116 -5.97 28.02 -4.49
N ARG A 117 -6.17 26.71 -4.44
CA ARG A 117 -7.49 26.12 -4.10
C ARG A 117 -7.98 26.51 -2.70
N ARG A 118 -7.06 26.89 -1.78
CA ARG A 118 -7.39 27.28 -0.40
C ARG A 118 -8.43 28.39 -0.30
N PHE A 119 -8.51 29.28 -1.31
CA PHE A 119 -9.42 30.41 -1.33
C PHE A 119 -10.84 30.04 -1.78
N PHE A 120 -11.03 28.89 -2.41
CA PHE A 120 -12.28 28.48 -3.03
C PHE A 120 -12.89 27.22 -2.40
N MET A 121 -12.18 26.59 -1.47
CA MET A 121 -12.65 25.40 -0.76
C MET A 121 -13.65 25.81 0.34
N ALA A 122 -14.61 24.92 0.62
CA ALA A 122 -15.54 25.09 1.74
C ALA A 122 -14.82 25.08 3.10
N GLY A 123 -13.68 24.36 3.20
CA GLY A 123 -12.84 24.30 4.38
C GLY A 123 -11.77 23.19 4.32
N GLY A 124 -11.00 23.12 5.40
CA GLY A 124 -9.98 22.06 5.58
C GLY A 124 -8.81 22.52 6.44
N PRO A 125 -8.02 21.59 6.96
CA PRO A 125 -6.86 21.92 7.79
C PRO A 125 -5.74 22.56 6.95
N GLU A 126 -4.95 23.40 7.63
CA GLU A 126 -3.68 23.88 7.08
C GLU A 126 -2.60 22.80 7.25
N PRO A 127 -1.75 22.59 6.25
CA PRO A 127 -0.67 21.63 6.41
C PRO A 127 0.36 22.10 7.46
N GLN A 128 0.70 21.23 8.37
CA GLN A 128 1.70 21.53 9.38
C GLN A 128 3.07 21.78 8.75
N ARG A 129 3.81 22.76 9.29
CA ARG A 129 5.13 23.14 8.80
C ARG A 129 6.18 23.06 9.91
N GLU A 130 7.41 22.78 9.49
CA GLU A 130 8.61 22.87 10.30
C GLU A 130 9.59 23.75 9.53
N GLY A 131 9.69 25.02 9.94
CA GLY A 131 10.33 26.07 9.15
C GLY A 131 9.63 26.26 7.79
N ASN A 132 10.39 26.27 6.71
CA ASN A 132 9.88 26.45 5.35
C ASN A 132 9.39 25.13 4.69
N LYS A 133 9.56 23.98 5.35
CA LYS A 133 9.16 22.66 4.82
C LYS A 133 7.87 22.16 5.48
N PHE A 134 7.17 21.28 4.78
CA PHE A 134 6.07 20.55 5.40
C PHE A 134 6.65 19.57 6.44
N ARG A 135 6.04 19.52 7.63
CA ARG A 135 6.42 18.58 8.67
C ARG A 135 6.13 17.16 8.18
N PRO A 136 7.11 16.24 8.23
CA PRO A 136 6.86 14.85 7.94
C PRO A 136 5.93 14.23 8.98
N LEU A 137 4.73 13.83 8.55
CA LEU A 137 3.75 13.13 9.37
C LEU A 137 3.45 11.77 8.73
N PRO A 138 3.11 10.74 9.52
CA PRO A 138 2.53 9.52 8.97
C PRO A 138 1.34 9.85 8.09
N MET A 139 1.29 9.31 6.88
CA MET A 139 0.23 9.65 5.92
C MET A 139 -1.17 9.29 6.41
N GLN A 140 -1.31 8.25 7.22
CA GLN A 140 -2.57 7.93 7.89
C GLN A 140 -3.05 9.10 8.76
N GLU A 141 -2.18 9.64 9.60
CA GLU A 141 -2.51 10.80 10.46
C GLU A 141 -2.79 12.05 9.64
N TYR A 142 -2.01 12.26 8.57
CA TYR A 142 -2.26 13.34 7.63
C TYR A 142 -3.67 13.29 7.04
N TYR A 143 -4.17 12.10 6.67
CA TYR A 143 -5.52 11.96 6.14
C TYR A 143 -6.60 12.08 7.24
N LEU A 144 -6.38 11.51 8.42
CA LEU A 144 -7.32 11.58 9.53
C LEU A 144 -7.50 13.00 10.09
N GLU A 145 -6.55 13.89 9.91
CA GLU A 145 -6.68 15.30 10.27
C GLU A 145 -7.84 15.98 9.54
N LEU A 146 -8.19 15.52 8.33
CA LEU A 146 -9.39 15.98 7.63
C LEU A 146 -10.67 15.60 8.37
N CYS A 147 -10.75 14.41 8.93
CA CYS A 147 -11.88 13.95 9.74
C CYS A 147 -11.98 14.79 11.03
N ARG A 148 -10.86 15.03 11.71
CA ARG A 148 -10.82 15.87 12.93
C ARG A 148 -11.23 17.32 12.64
N TYR A 149 -10.77 17.89 11.51
CA TYR A 149 -11.18 19.21 11.07
C TYR A 149 -12.70 19.30 10.86
N LEU A 150 -13.31 18.23 10.35
CA LEU A 150 -14.77 18.15 10.15
C LEU A 150 -15.52 17.82 11.45
N ASP A 151 -14.80 17.73 12.57
CA ASP A 151 -15.35 17.39 13.89
C ASP A 151 -16.07 16.02 13.86
N LEU A 152 -15.50 15.06 13.12
CA LEU A 152 -15.99 13.69 13.06
C LEU A 152 -15.34 12.86 14.17
N GLU A 153 -16.07 11.87 14.67
CA GLU A 153 -15.55 10.92 15.64
C GLU A 153 -14.56 9.98 14.94
N VAL A 154 -13.29 10.03 15.35
CA VAL A 154 -12.20 9.20 14.83
C VAL A 154 -11.91 8.09 15.83
N SER A 155 -11.74 6.87 15.34
CA SER A 155 -11.33 5.74 16.19
C SER A 155 -10.08 6.06 17.02
N ALA A 156 -10.06 5.65 18.29
CA ALA A 156 -8.89 5.82 19.17
C ALA A 156 -7.66 5.01 18.69
N ARG A 157 -7.89 3.94 17.91
CA ARG A 157 -6.83 3.10 17.33
C ARG A 157 -7.11 2.89 15.84
N PRO A 158 -6.88 3.90 15.00
CA PRO A 158 -7.15 3.79 13.59
C PRO A 158 -6.18 2.80 12.94
N ARG A 159 -6.69 1.85 12.16
CA ARG A 159 -5.89 0.84 11.47
C ARG A 159 -6.21 0.83 9.99
N SER A 160 -5.17 0.75 9.17
CA SER A 160 -5.34 0.45 7.75
C SER A 160 -5.94 -0.95 7.58
N ARG A 161 -6.97 -1.07 6.75
CA ARG A 161 -7.68 -2.34 6.49
C ARG A 161 -7.93 -2.50 5.00
N LEU A 162 -7.96 -3.74 4.55
CA LEU A 162 -8.46 -4.13 3.24
C LEU A 162 -9.50 -5.24 3.43
N TYR A 163 -10.48 -5.26 2.55
CA TYR A 163 -11.53 -6.27 2.59
C TYR A 163 -11.36 -7.24 1.42
N LEU A 164 -11.76 -8.45 1.66
CA LEU A 164 -11.69 -9.56 0.71
C LEU A 164 -12.94 -10.41 0.91
N SER A 165 -13.78 -10.46 -0.13
CA SER A 165 -14.96 -11.31 -0.10
C SER A 165 -14.57 -12.79 -0.15
N ALA A 166 -15.41 -13.66 0.40
CA ALA A 166 -15.15 -15.10 0.39
C ALA A 166 -14.92 -15.67 -1.03
N PRO A 167 -15.68 -15.25 -2.08
CA PRO A 167 -15.39 -15.68 -3.44
C PRO A 167 -14.00 -15.25 -3.94
N ASN A 168 -13.59 -13.99 -3.68
CA ASN A 168 -12.30 -13.49 -4.11
C ASN A 168 -11.13 -14.14 -3.35
N GLU A 169 -11.33 -14.46 -2.07
CA GLU A 169 -10.35 -15.21 -1.28
C GLU A 169 -10.22 -16.64 -1.83
N ALA A 170 -11.32 -17.34 -2.06
CA ALA A 170 -11.32 -18.68 -2.63
C ALA A 170 -10.65 -18.72 -4.02
N ALA A 171 -10.92 -17.73 -4.89
CA ALA A 171 -10.27 -17.63 -6.19
C ALA A 171 -8.75 -17.43 -6.08
N GLY A 172 -8.29 -16.61 -5.13
CA GLY A 172 -6.87 -16.42 -4.87
C GLY A 172 -6.17 -17.69 -4.36
N LEU A 173 -6.80 -18.40 -3.44
CA LEU A 173 -6.28 -19.67 -2.94
C LEU A 173 -6.26 -20.75 -4.04
N ALA A 174 -7.29 -20.84 -4.89
CA ALA A 174 -7.31 -21.73 -6.03
C ALA A 174 -6.15 -21.46 -6.99
N ARG A 175 -5.89 -20.18 -7.29
CA ARG A 175 -4.75 -19.76 -8.13
C ARG A 175 -3.40 -20.16 -7.52
N LEU A 176 -3.23 -20.01 -6.20
CA LEU A 176 -2.01 -20.44 -5.53
C LEU A 176 -1.82 -21.96 -5.63
N ARG A 177 -2.88 -22.77 -5.50
CA ARG A 177 -2.83 -24.22 -5.70
C ARG A 177 -2.45 -24.59 -7.14
N GLU A 178 -2.98 -23.88 -8.14
CA GLU A 178 -2.59 -24.04 -9.55
C GLU A 178 -1.08 -23.76 -9.75
N TRP A 179 -0.51 -22.85 -8.98
CA TRP A 179 0.94 -22.58 -8.97
C TRP A 179 1.75 -23.53 -8.11
N GLY A 180 1.13 -24.58 -7.55
CA GLY A 180 1.79 -25.61 -6.76
C GLY A 180 2.04 -25.23 -5.31
N VAL A 181 1.27 -24.28 -4.75
CA VAL A 181 1.28 -23.93 -3.33
C VAL A 181 0.20 -24.71 -2.61
N ALA A 182 0.56 -25.59 -1.69
CA ALA A 182 -0.37 -26.29 -0.82
C ALA A 182 -0.88 -25.38 0.33
N ASP A 183 -2.00 -25.78 0.94
CA ASP A 183 -2.64 -24.98 1.98
C ASP A 183 -1.76 -24.86 3.24
N ASP A 184 -0.92 -25.83 3.53
CA ASP A 184 0.02 -25.90 4.64
C ASP A 184 1.44 -25.45 4.31
N ASP A 185 1.73 -25.12 3.04
CA ASP A 185 3.05 -24.59 2.64
C ASP A 185 3.35 -23.26 3.36
N MET A 186 4.59 -23.10 3.80
CA MET A 186 5.12 -21.81 4.18
C MET A 186 5.37 -20.98 2.92
N VAL A 187 4.75 -19.80 2.84
CA VAL A 187 4.86 -18.90 1.69
C VAL A 187 5.56 -17.61 2.06
N VAL A 188 6.65 -17.30 1.37
CA VAL A 188 7.35 -16.02 1.49
C VAL A 188 7.17 -15.22 0.19
N GLY A 189 6.52 -14.07 0.31
CA GLY A 189 6.36 -13.13 -0.79
C GLY A 189 7.58 -12.24 -0.96
N LEU A 190 8.05 -12.06 -2.19
CA LEU A 190 9.09 -11.10 -2.56
C LEU A 190 8.49 -10.06 -3.51
N ASN A 191 8.58 -8.77 -3.18
CA ASN A 191 8.11 -7.68 -4.04
C ASN A 191 9.27 -6.75 -4.41
N PRO A 192 9.91 -6.95 -5.57
CA PRO A 192 11.12 -6.26 -5.98
C PRO A 192 10.87 -4.93 -6.69
N GLY A 193 9.63 -4.66 -7.10
CA GLY A 193 9.29 -3.49 -7.88
C GLY A 193 9.17 -2.21 -7.05
N ALA A 194 9.15 -1.06 -7.73
CA ALA A 194 8.81 0.22 -7.14
C ALA A 194 8.42 1.24 -8.22
N SER A 195 7.14 1.58 -8.30
CA SER A 195 6.60 2.57 -9.26
C SER A 195 7.17 3.98 -9.07
N PHE A 196 7.73 4.31 -7.91
CA PHE A 196 8.36 5.61 -7.64
C PHE A 196 9.60 5.83 -8.50
N GLY A 197 10.43 4.78 -8.67
CA GLY A 197 11.68 4.84 -9.45
C GLY A 197 12.75 3.88 -8.94
N SER A 198 13.79 3.72 -9.74
CA SER A 198 14.88 2.75 -9.52
C SER A 198 15.63 2.93 -8.20
N SER A 199 15.62 4.15 -7.64
CA SER A 199 16.27 4.41 -6.34
C SER A 199 15.70 3.62 -5.18
N LYS A 200 14.45 3.17 -5.26
CA LYS A 200 13.80 2.32 -4.25
C LYS A 200 14.02 0.83 -4.49
N CYS A 201 14.51 0.43 -5.66
CA CYS A 201 14.65 -0.98 -6.01
C CYS A 201 15.92 -1.57 -5.39
N TRP A 202 15.75 -2.59 -4.58
CA TRP A 202 16.86 -3.43 -4.12
C TRP A 202 17.43 -4.22 -5.30
N PRO A 203 18.75 -4.51 -5.36
CA PRO A 203 19.35 -5.20 -6.50
C PRO A 203 18.65 -6.54 -6.80
N PRO A 204 18.33 -6.87 -8.06
CA PRO A 204 17.70 -8.14 -8.42
C PRO A 204 18.52 -9.35 -8.00
N GLU A 205 19.86 -9.29 -8.12
CA GLU A 205 20.79 -10.32 -7.69
C GLU A 205 20.73 -10.55 -6.16
N TYR A 206 20.34 -9.55 -5.38
CA TYR A 206 20.17 -9.70 -3.94
C TYR A 206 18.84 -10.40 -3.61
N PHE A 207 17.76 -10.12 -4.35
CA PHE A 207 16.52 -10.89 -4.23
C PHE A 207 16.74 -12.37 -4.62
N ALA A 208 17.52 -12.63 -5.68
CA ALA A 208 17.87 -13.96 -6.11
C ALA A 208 18.62 -14.72 -5.00
N ARG A 209 19.66 -14.10 -4.44
CA ARG A 209 20.43 -14.67 -3.32
C ARG A 209 19.57 -14.89 -2.07
N LEU A 210 18.70 -13.94 -1.74
CA LEU A 210 17.78 -14.08 -0.61
C LEU A 210 16.81 -15.23 -0.81
N ALA A 211 16.29 -15.45 -2.02
CA ALA A 211 15.40 -16.57 -2.33
C ALA A 211 16.08 -17.92 -2.06
N GLU A 212 17.36 -18.07 -2.40
CA GLU A 212 18.16 -19.26 -2.09
C GLU A 212 18.32 -19.49 -0.58
N LEU A 213 18.67 -18.41 0.15
CA LEU A 213 18.81 -18.47 1.61
C LEU A 213 17.49 -18.87 2.29
N LEU A 214 16.38 -18.26 1.88
CA LEU A 214 15.04 -18.55 2.39
C LEU A 214 14.64 -20.00 2.15
N GLN A 215 14.81 -20.49 0.92
CA GLN A 215 14.41 -21.84 0.56
C GLN A 215 15.27 -22.89 1.28
N SER A 216 16.58 -22.65 1.40
CA SER A 216 17.50 -23.53 2.13
C SER A 216 17.19 -23.59 3.62
N ALA A 217 16.87 -22.45 4.26
CA ALA A 217 16.68 -22.40 5.71
C ALA A 217 15.26 -22.76 6.17
N LEU A 218 14.23 -22.44 5.35
CA LEU A 218 12.82 -22.50 5.76
C LEU A 218 12.01 -23.52 4.95
N ASN A 219 12.57 -24.13 3.92
CA ASN A 219 11.84 -25.01 2.99
C ASN A 219 10.53 -24.41 2.51
N CYS A 220 10.53 -23.10 2.21
CA CYS A 220 9.35 -22.32 1.87
C CYS A 220 9.11 -22.21 0.37
N ARG A 221 7.87 -21.88 -0.03
CA ARG A 221 7.52 -21.44 -1.37
C ARG A 221 7.85 -19.95 -1.52
N ILE A 222 8.58 -19.61 -2.58
CA ILE A 222 8.91 -18.22 -2.89
C ILE A 222 7.91 -17.71 -3.93
N LEU A 223 7.14 -16.69 -3.56
CA LEU A 223 6.16 -16.04 -4.44
C LEU A 223 6.70 -14.67 -4.84
N LEU A 224 7.13 -14.52 -6.10
CA LEU A 224 7.65 -13.27 -6.64
C LEU A 224 6.50 -12.42 -7.19
N LEU A 225 6.14 -11.37 -6.46
CA LEU A 225 5.02 -10.48 -6.75
C LEU A 225 5.53 -9.24 -7.49
N VAL A 226 5.11 -9.07 -8.74
CA VAL A 226 5.50 -7.92 -9.58
C VAL A 226 4.28 -7.29 -10.24
N GLY A 227 4.36 -5.98 -10.44
CA GLY A 227 3.35 -5.22 -11.15
C GLY A 227 3.65 -5.07 -12.65
N PRO A 228 2.71 -4.48 -13.42
CA PRO A 228 2.92 -4.21 -14.84
C PRO A 228 4.17 -3.36 -15.09
N GLY A 229 5.01 -3.78 -16.04
CA GLY A 229 6.27 -3.12 -16.41
C GLY A 229 7.47 -3.51 -15.54
N GLU A 230 7.29 -4.47 -14.63
CA GLU A 230 8.35 -5.00 -13.76
C GLU A 230 8.81 -6.41 -14.19
N GLU A 231 8.35 -6.90 -15.35
CA GLU A 231 8.65 -8.23 -15.87
C GLU A 231 10.16 -8.47 -16.00
N GLY A 232 10.90 -7.50 -16.53
CA GLY A 232 12.36 -7.61 -16.69
C GLY A 232 13.13 -7.67 -15.37
N ILE A 233 12.59 -7.15 -14.26
CA ILE A 233 13.18 -7.32 -12.92
C ILE A 233 12.97 -8.76 -12.46
N ALA A 234 11.76 -9.29 -12.64
CA ALA A 234 11.42 -10.66 -12.26
C ALA A 234 12.27 -11.69 -13.03
N GLU A 235 12.41 -11.50 -14.34
CA GLU A 235 13.24 -12.37 -15.19
C GLU A 235 14.71 -12.40 -14.73
N ARG A 236 15.29 -11.24 -14.40
CA ARG A 236 16.66 -11.17 -13.86
C ARG A 236 16.81 -11.90 -12.53
N ILE A 237 15.81 -11.78 -11.62
CA ILE A 237 15.83 -12.49 -10.34
C ILE A 237 15.79 -14.00 -10.57
N VAL A 238 14.87 -14.48 -11.41
CA VAL A 238 14.72 -15.91 -11.70
C VAL A 238 15.96 -16.46 -12.39
N ALA A 239 16.54 -15.74 -13.35
CA ALA A 239 17.75 -16.17 -14.05
C ALA A 239 19.01 -16.22 -13.16
N ALA A 240 19.05 -15.40 -12.11
CA ALA A 240 20.19 -15.33 -11.18
C ALA A 240 20.05 -16.25 -9.95
N SER A 241 18.95 -17.01 -9.82
CA SER A 241 18.68 -17.84 -8.65
C SER A 241 18.54 -19.31 -9.01
N THR A 242 19.04 -20.18 -8.14
CA THR A 242 18.80 -21.63 -8.17
C THR A 242 17.54 -22.05 -7.41
N ALA A 243 16.92 -21.11 -6.66
CA ALA A 243 15.70 -21.36 -5.90
C ALA A 243 14.48 -21.56 -6.82
N ARG A 244 13.52 -22.36 -6.37
CA ARG A 244 12.23 -22.52 -7.06
C ARG A 244 11.33 -21.34 -6.77
N ILE A 245 11.28 -20.38 -7.69
CA ILE A 245 10.52 -19.14 -7.57
C ILE A 245 9.25 -19.22 -8.41
N ILE A 246 8.09 -18.99 -7.78
CA ILE A 246 6.82 -18.81 -8.47
C ILE A 246 6.78 -17.36 -8.95
N ASN A 247 7.00 -17.16 -10.25
CA ASN A 247 7.06 -15.84 -10.88
C ASN A 247 5.68 -15.41 -11.39
N THR A 248 5.13 -14.31 -10.84
CA THR A 248 3.82 -13.80 -11.24
C THR A 248 3.86 -12.81 -12.41
N ALA A 249 5.03 -12.55 -12.99
CA ALA A 249 5.20 -11.50 -14.02
C ALA A 249 4.24 -11.65 -15.23
N HIS A 250 3.96 -12.88 -15.64
CA HIS A 250 3.09 -13.16 -16.78
C HIS A 250 1.66 -13.54 -16.39
N GLN A 251 1.31 -13.45 -15.10
CA GLN A 251 0.03 -13.91 -14.56
C GLN A 251 -1.05 -12.81 -14.51
N ARG A 252 -0.73 -11.59 -14.92
CA ARG A 252 -1.64 -10.43 -14.92
C ARG A 252 -2.39 -10.25 -13.60
N VAL A 253 -1.65 -10.27 -12.48
CA VAL A 253 -2.21 -10.03 -11.15
C VAL A 253 -2.56 -8.54 -11.00
N ASP A 254 -3.83 -8.23 -10.88
CA ASP A 254 -4.29 -6.88 -10.57
C ASP A 254 -4.30 -6.59 -9.06
N LEU A 255 -4.69 -5.38 -8.68
CA LEU A 255 -4.67 -4.96 -7.27
C LEU A 255 -5.78 -5.61 -6.41
N ALA A 256 -6.86 -6.14 -7.00
CA ALA A 256 -7.84 -6.95 -6.29
C ALA A 256 -7.29 -8.36 -6.03
N GLN A 257 -6.74 -8.97 -7.06
CA GLN A 257 -6.14 -10.30 -7.01
C GLN A 257 -4.88 -10.37 -6.13
N LEU A 258 -4.18 -9.25 -5.96
CA LEU A 258 -3.02 -9.15 -5.06
C LEU A 258 -3.41 -9.33 -3.57
N LYS A 259 -4.64 -8.99 -3.18
CA LYS A 259 -5.12 -9.11 -1.79
C LYS A 259 -4.97 -10.53 -1.23
N PRO A 260 -5.58 -11.56 -1.84
CA PRO A 260 -5.49 -12.93 -1.31
C PRO A 260 -4.06 -13.49 -1.37
N LEU A 261 -3.25 -13.08 -2.37
CA LEU A 261 -1.87 -13.53 -2.48
C LEU A 261 -1.02 -13.03 -1.32
N ILE A 262 -1.11 -11.72 -0.99
CA ILE A 262 -0.38 -11.17 0.15
C ILE A 262 -0.94 -11.72 1.46
N LYS A 263 -2.27 -11.78 1.63
CA LYS A 263 -2.91 -12.33 2.83
C LYS A 263 -2.45 -13.76 3.14
N ARG A 264 -2.17 -14.58 2.10
CA ARG A 264 -1.68 -15.96 2.24
C ARG A 264 -0.19 -16.05 2.62
N CYS A 265 0.59 -14.99 2.41
CA CYS A 265 2.00 -15.02 2.78
C CYS A 265 2.20 -15.11 4.30
N ASN A 266 3.13 -15.94 4.74
CA ASN A 266 3.60 -15.99 6.14
C ASN A 266 4.58 -14.84 6.44
N LEU A 267 5.24 -14.34 5.40
CA LEU A 267 6.13 -13.18 5.42
C LEU A 267 6.15 -12.50 4.05
N LEU A 268 6.18 -11.17 4.03
CA LEU A 268 6.44 -10.39 2.82
C LEU A 268 7.76 -9.64 2.96
N ILE A 269 8.65 -9.74 1.98
CA ILE A 269 9.87 -8.91 1.88
C ILE A 269 9.71 -8.00 0.67
N THR A 270 9.78 -6.69 0.90
CA THR A 270 9.36 -5.73 -0.11
C THR A 270 10.20 -4.46 -0.07
N ASN A 271 10.41 -3.84 -1.22
CA ASN A 271 10.81 -2.44 -1.26
C ASN A 271 9.74 -1.54 -0.61
N ASP A 272 10.08 -0.29 -0.28
CA ASP A 272 9.12 0.70 0.21
C ASP A 272 8.14 1.12 -0.91
N THR A 273 7.10 0.31 -1.13
CA THR A 273 6.12 0.46 -2.22
C THR A 273 4.71 0.02 -1.80
N GLY A 274 3.74 0.12 -2.70
CA GLY A 274 2.32 -0.15 -2.42
C GLY A 274 2.01 -1.47 -1.71
N PRO A 275 2.54 -2.61 -2.16
CA PRO A 275 2.26 -3.93 -1.58
C PRO A 275 2.59 -4.08 -0.08
N ARG A 276 3.59 -3.34 0.45
CA ARG A 276 3.86 -3.34 1.90
C ARG A 276 2.62 -2.98 2.73
N HIS A 277 1.81 -2.03 2.23
CA HIS A 277 0.62 -1.57 2.95
C HIS A 277 -0.53 -2.60 2.91
N TYR A 278 -0.55 -3.50 1.91
CA TYR A 278 -1.43 -4.67 1.94
C TYR A 278 -1.05 -5.61 3.09
N ALA A 279 0.26 -5.84 3.28
CA ALA A 279 0.72 -6.65 4.41
C ALA A 279 0.32 -6.00 5.75
N VAL A 280 0.45 -4.67 5.89
CA VAL A 280 -0.06 -3.93 7.06
C VAL A 280 -1.56 -4.17 7.25
N ALA A 281 -2.36 -4.04 6.19
CA ALA A 281 -3.82 -4.12 6.25
C ALA A 281 -4.35 -5.54 6.56
N PHE A 282 -3.57 -6.58 6.27
CA PHE A 282 -3.88 -7.99 6.57
C PHE A 282 -3.10 -8.56 7.76
N ASP A 283 -2.39 -7.72 8.51
CA ASP A 283 -1.55 -8.12 9.65
C ASP A 283 -0.47 -9.18 9.27
N VAL A 284 -0.03 -9.20 8.02
CA VAL A 284 1.04 -10.09 7.54
C VAL A 284 2.40 -9.54 7.99
N PRO A 285 3.23 -10.34 8.65
CA PRO A 285 4.60 -9.95 8.96
C PRO A 285 5.35 -9.53 7.71
N HIS A 286 6.08 -8.41 7.78
CA HIS A 286 6.81 -7.97 6.60
C HIS A 286 8.08 -7.20 6.92
N ILE A 287 9.07 -7.36 6.04
CA ILE A 287 10.35 -6.65 6.08
C ILE A 287 10.37 -5.65 4.92
N VAL A 288 10.60 -4.39 5.24
CA VAL A 288 10.65 -3.29 4.27
C VAL A 288 12.09 -2.87 4.05
N LEU A 289 12.54 -2.96 2.80
CA LEU A 289 13.84 -2.49 2.34
C LEU A 289 13.67 -1.00 1.95
N MET A 290 14.15 -0.12 2.81
CA MET A 290 13.91 1.32 2.67
C MET A 290 15.21 2.05 2.35
N GLY A 291 15.23 2.74 1.21
CA GLY A 291 16.38 3.51 0.73
C GLY A 291 16.14 5.03 0.82
N PRO A 292 15.74 5.69 -0.29
CA PRO A 292 15.80 7.14 -0.45
C PRO A 292 14.70 7.92 0.26
N THR A 293 13.74 7.25 0.90
CA THR A 293 12.53 7.88 1.47
C THR A 293 12.60 8.01 2.98
N ASN A 294 11.81 8.94 3.53
CA ASN A 294 11.73 9.15 4.97
C ASN A 294 10.68 8.20 5.57
N ALA A 295 11.12 7.31 6.45
CA ALA A 295 10.27 6.32 7.13
C ALA A 295 9.10 6.94 7.92
N ARG A 296 9.21 8.20 8.35
CA ARG A 296 8.16 8.92 9.11
C ARG A 296 6.84 9.01 8.34
N TYR A 297 6.86 9.07 6.99
CA TYR A 297 5.64 9.14 6.19
C TYR A 297 4.78 7.86 6.25
N THR A 298 5.40 6.74 6.58
CA THR A 298 4.75 5.43 6.61
C THR A 298 4.78 4.79 8.00
N ALA A 299 5.00 5.62 9.05
CA ALA A 299 5.15 5.18 10.44
C ALA A 299 3.80 4.99 11.16
N SER A 300 2.86 4.27 10.55
CA SER A 300 1.59 3.88 11.16
C SER A 300 1.40 2.37 11.07
N ASN A 301 0.81 1.77 12.11
CA ASN A 301 0.47 0.34 12.18
C ASN A 301 1.71 -0.56 11.91
N LEU A 302 2.80 -0.34 12.67
CA LEU A 302 4.08 -1.01 12.45
C LEU A 302 4.27 -2.29 13.29
N GLU A 303 3.22 -2.80 13.93
CA GLU A 303 3.28 -3.92 14.88
C GLU A 303 3.88 -5.20 14.27
N HIS A 304 3.70 -5.41 12.97
CA HIS A 304 4.23 -6.55 12.21
C HIS A 304 5.24 -6.14 11.13
N THR A 305 5.84 -4.95 11.29
CA THR A 305 6.75 -4.35 10.30
C THR A 305 8.18 -4.28 10.84
N THR A 306 9.14 -4.83 10.09
CA THR A 306 10.55 -4.54 10.28
C THR A 306 11.04 -3.64 9.14
N VAL A 307 11.53 -2.46 9.47
CA VAL A 307 12.10 -1.54 8.47
C VAL A 307 13.62 -1.62 8.50
N LEU A 308 14.22 -1.98 7.37
CA LEU A 308 15.66 -1.94 7.16
C LEU A 308 16.01 -0.69 6.36
N GLN A 309 16.67 0.25 7.01
CA GLN A 309 17.16 1.50 6.40
C GLN A 309 18.57 1.77 6.89
N ARG A 310 19.46 2.19 5.99
CA ARG A 310 20.84 2.60 6.33
C ARG A 310 20.88 4.07 6.65
N ASP A 311 21.59 4.42 7.70
CA ASP A 311 21.88 5.82 8.06
C ASP A 311 23.06 6.31 7.23
N LEU A 312 22.74 7.08 6.20
CA LEU A 312 23.73 7.67 5.28
C LEU A 312 23.47 9.18 5.15
N PRO A 313 24.51 10.00 4.97
CA PRO A 313 24.36 11.46 4.85
C PRO A 313 23.42 11.91 3.72
N CYS A 314 23.22 11.08 2.70
CA CYS A 314 22.33 11.36 1.57
C CYS A 314 20.89 10.86 1.77
N VAL A 315 20.57 10.21 2.89
CA VAL A 315 19.22 9.67 3.20
C VAL A 315 18.53 10.58 4.22
N PRO A 316 17.27 10.98 3.97
CA PRO A 316 16.44 10.71 2.80
C PRO A 316 16.63 11.73 1.67
N CYS A 317 16.89 11.31 0.45
CA CYS A 317 17.05 12.22 -0.69
C CYS A 317 15.76 12.43 -1.53
N HIS A 318 14.78 11.53 -1.44
CA HIS A 318 13.52 11.56 -2.18
C HIS A 318 13.67 11.67 -3.70
N LYS A 319 14.76 11.14 -4.29
CA LYS A 319 15.00 11.16 -5.74
C LYS A 319 14.55 9.85 -6.37
N LYS A 320 14.02 9.92 -7.60
CA LYS A 320 13.57 8.73 -8.36
C LYS A 320 14.71 7.85 -8.83
N THR A 321 15.86 8.44 -9.09
CA THR A 321 17.12 7.79 -9.44
C THR A 321 18.19 8.27 -8.48
N CYS A 322 19.14 7.41 -8.11
CA CYS A 322 20.22 7.81 -7.22
C CYS A 322 21.09 8.91 -7.86
N PRO A 323 21.10 10.13 -7.30
CA PRO A 323 21.85 11.25 -7.92
C PRO A 323 23.38 11.09 -7.80
N LEU A 324 23.83 10.25 -6.85
CA LEU A 324 25.25 9.98 -6.60
C LEU A 324 25.75 8.70 -7.31
N GLY A 325 24.86 7.95 -7.98
CA GLY A 325 25.20 6.74 -8.74
C GLY A 325 25.52 5.50 -7.90
N HIS A 326 25.96 5.65 -6.65
CA HIS A 326 26.42 4.50 -5.83
C HIS A 326 25.32 3.62 -5.28
N HIS A 327 24.09 4.14 -5.12
CA HIS A 327 22.92 3.41 -4.60
C HIS A 327 23.14 2.69 -3.25
N ALA A 328 24.05 3.19 -2.41
CA ALA A 328 24.50 2.58 -1.16
C ALA A 328 23.34 2.32 -0.19
N CYS A 329 22.34 3.23 -0.12
CA CYS A 329 21.19 3.07 0.76
C CYS A 329 20.39 1.76 0.54
N MET A 330 20.47 1.16 -0.66
CA MET A 330 19.89 -0.14 -0.96
C MET A 330 20.97 -1.25 -0.99
N ARG A 331 22.15 -0.98 -1.54
CA ARG A 331 23.22 -1.98 -1.67
C ARG A 331 23.83 -2.43 -0.34
N GLU A 332 23.88 -1.55 0.66
CA GLU A 332 24.38 -1.91 1.99
C GLU A 332 23.37 -2.70 2.85
N ILE A 333 22.12 -2.85 2.40
CA ILE A 333 21.20 -3.84 2.95
C ILE A 333 21.53 -5.16 2.23
N THR A 334 22.32 -6.04 2.86
CA THR A 334 22.75 -7.30 2.23
C THR A 334 21.69 -8.40 2.37
N PRO A 335 21.64 -9.41 1.48
CA PRO A 335 20.75 -10.56 1.61
C PRO A 335 20.87 -11.27 2.96
N GLU A 336 22.09 -11.40 3.48
CA GLU A 336 22.38 -12.03 4.77
C GLU A 336 21.79 -11.20 5.92
N SER A 337 21.90 -9.87 5.86
CA SER A 337 21.29 -8.99 6.87
C SER A 337 19.75 -9.05 6.87
N VAL A 338 19.15 -9.26 5.70
CA VAL A 338 17.71 -9.48 5.58
C VAL A 338 17.32 -10.83 6.13
N MET A 339 18.09 -11.90 5.80
CA MET A 339 17.87 -13.26 6.30
C MET A 339 17.96 -13.33 7.83
N GLU A 340 18.89 -12.59 8.44
CA GLU A 340 18.96 -12.48 9.91
C GLU A 340 17.64 -11.94 10.50
N GLN A 341 17.03 -10.90 9.88
CA GLN A 341 15.74 -10.39 10.35
C GLN A 341 14.57 -11.37 10.10
N VAL A 342 14.64 -12.14 9.01
CA VAL A 342 13.69 -13.24 8.76
C VAL A 342 13.72 -14.25 9.90
N LEU A 343 14.91 -14.73 10.27
CA LEU A 343 15.06 -15.68 11.37
C LEU A 343 14.57 -15.11 12.70
N ARG A 344 14.85 -13.85 13.00
CA ARG A 344 14.32 -13.16 14.18
C ARG A 344 12.79 -13.07 14.19
N THR A 345 12.17 -12.85 13.03
CA THR A 345 10.71 -12.77 12.90
C THR A 345 10.05 -14.10 13.27
N PHE A 346 10.71 -15.21 13.03
CA PHE A 346 10.20 -16.56 13.35
C PHE A 346 10.71 -17.13 14.69
N ALA A 347 11.79 -16.60 15.26
CA ALA A 347 12.40 -17.12 16.51
C ALA A 347 11.46 -17.13 17.74
N GLY A 348 10.39 -16.31 17.73
CA GLY A 348 9.37 -16.27 18.80
C GLY A 348 8.06 -16.99 18.47
N ARG A 349 7.97 -17.67 17.33
CA ARG A 349 6.76 -18.37 16.88
C ARG A 349 7.01 -19.89 16.86
N PRO A 350 6.00 -20.74 17.17
CA PRO A 350 6.14 -22.16 16.94
C PRO A 350 6.51 -22.39 15.48
N ALA A 351 7.57 -23.18 15.25
CA ALA A 351 7.99 -23.56 13.91
C ALA A 351 6.79 -24.15 13.16
N PRO A 352 6.59 -23.79 11.89
CA PRO A 352 5.60 -24.49 11.06
C PRO A 352 5.96 -25.99 11.10
N THR A 353 4.95 -26.83 11.24
CA THR A 353 5.03 -28.26 11.56
C THR A 353 5.88 -29.12 10.60
N ASN A 354 6.49 -28.52 9.59
CA ASN A 354 7.25 -29.19 8.51
C ASN A 354 8.73 -28.79 8.42
N LEU A 355 9.37 -28.28 9.49
CA LEU A 355 10.82 -28.16 9.48
C LEU A 355 11.43 -29.55 9.68
N PRO A 356 12.32 -30.06 8.78
CA PRO A 356 13.03 -31.29 9.02
C PRO A 356 13.87 -31.13 10.28
N VAL A 357 13.67 -32.01 11.26
CA VAL A 357 14.50 -32.11 12.46
C VAL A 357 15.92 -32.40 11.98
N GLN A 358 16.85 -31.47 12.15
CA GLN A 358 18.25 -31.72 11.96
C GLN A 358 18.69 -32.74 13.04
N THR A 359 18.80 -34.02 12.69
CA THR A 359 19.48 -35.00 13.52
C THR A 359 20.96 -34.66 13.46
N ASN A 360 21.51 -34.19 14.58
CA ASN A 360 22.96 -34.10 14.75
C ASN A 360 23.59 -35.46 14.48
N PRO A 361 24.70 -35.56 13.71
CA PRO A 361 25.43 -36.82 13.58
C PRO A 361 25.94 -37.22 14.96
N PRO A 362 25.97 -38.54 15.28
CA PRO A 362 26.49 -38.99 16.54
C PRO A 362 27.98 -38.62 16.67
N ALA A 363 28.34 -38.12 17.86
CA ALA A 363 29.70 -37.78 18.19
C ALA A 363 30.58 -39.07 17.98
N ALA A 364 31.63 -38.91 17.17
CA ALA A 364 32.61 -39.96 17.00
C ALA A 364 33.31 -40.19 18.35
N THR A 365 33.21 -41.41 18.84
CA THR A 365 34.02 -41.96 19.96
C THR A 365 35.47 -42.18 19.56
#